data_f46e03b700cee5617997da80f071a8ee
#
_entry.id   f46e03b700cee5617997da80f071a8ee
#
_cell.length_a   1.000
_cell.length_b   1.000
_cell.length_c   1.000
_cell.angle_alpha   90.00
_cell.angle_beta   90.00
_cell.angle_gamma   90.00
#
_symmetry.space_group_name_H-M   'P 1'
#
loop_
_entity.id
_entity.type
_entity.pdbx_description
1 polymer ?
#
loop_
_entity_poly.entity_id
_entity_poly.type
_entity_poly.pdbx_seq_one_letter_code
_entity_poly.pdbx_strand_id
1 'polypeptide(L)'
;MKKAEKLYLETFREIRSYIINNGPKPGDMLPTEQAMCERWGVSRNVLREAIKSMELMGMVQACPGRGTQVKDFNLDFIFQNVLFFNMGDPEDDARVREMFGIRKMLELGYMRQAFKALSGEDIAYMRKCAGNIRESWENTGAFSEADREFHMALFRPLKNEVLNSLMEAIWSVDRGFQLERKSPHLAYSVTKHEAIVDALEHYDYRAFAQAMEAHFSSGKYLMSDSYEEF
;
A
#
# COMPACT_ATOMS: atom_id res chain seq x y z
N MET A 1 22.10 13.65 -24.43
CA MET A 1 20.90 14.27 -23.77
C MET A 1 20.72 15.67 -24.28
N LYS A 2 19.52 15.99 -24.80
CA LYS A 2 19.21 17.34 -25.33
C LYS A 2 19.20 18.36 -24.16
N LYS A 3 19.61 19.62 -24.40
CA LYS A 3 19.68 20.69 -23.38
C LYS A 3 18.37 20.86 -22.60
N ALA A 4 17.21 20.67 -23.24
CA ALA A 4 15.90 20.74 -22.60
C ALA A 4 15.62 19.60 -21.63
N GLU A 5 16.07 18.38 -21.93
CA GLU A 5 15.93 17.19 -21.06
C GLU A 5 16.76 17.32 -19.78
N LYS A 6 17.95 17.92 -19.88
CA LYS A 6 18.78 18.23 -18.73
C LYS A 6 18.10 19.25 -17.80
N LEU A 7 17.54 20.33 -18.38
CA LEU A 7 16.89 21.40 -17.64
C LEU A 7 15.63 20.92 -16.91
N TYR A 8 14.84 20.05 -17.52
CA TYR A 8 13.68 19.43 -16.90
C TYR A 8 14.06 18.61 -15.66
N LEU A 9 15.09 17.74 -15.77
CA LEU A 9 15.56 16.95 -14.63
C LEU A 9 16.14 17.81 -13.49
N GLU A 10 16.82 18.89 -13.83
CA GLU A 10 17.31 19.88 -12.87
C GLU A 10 16.12 20.53 -12.17
N THR A 11 15.11 20.99 -12.90
CA THR A 11 13.90 21.59 -12.33
C THR A 11 13.15 20.62 -11.39
N PHE A 12 13.02 19.36 -11.80
CA PHE A 12 12.42 18.30 -10.96
C PHE A 12 13.19 18.17 -9.62
N ARG A 13 14.52 18.15 -9.67
CA ARG A 13 15.37 18.06 -8.48
C ARG A 13 15.24 19.30 -7.57
N GLU A 14 15.13 20.48 -8.15
CA GLU A 14 14.94 21.73 -7.42
C GLU A 14 13.60 21.74 -6.69
N ILE A 15 12.49 21.35 -7.34
CA ILE A 15 11.18 21.24 -6.70
C ILE A 15 11.24 20.22 -5.55
N ARG A 16 11.82 19.04 -5.79
CA ARG A 16 11.98 18.01 -4.76
C ARG A 16 12.80 18.52 -3.57
N SER A 17 13.92 19.19 -3.82
CA SER A 17 14.76 19.77 -2.78
C SER A 17 14.03 20.87 -2.01
N TYR A 18 13.22 21.66 -2.69
CA TYR A 18 12.37 22.67 -2.04
C TYR A 18 11.38 22.02 -1.08
N ILE A 19 10.69 20.96 -1.50
CA ILE A 19 9.74 20.23 -0.64
C ILE A 19 10.46 19.68 0.60
N ILE A 20 11.60 19.03 0.40
CA ILE A 20 12.36 18.39 1.50
C ILE A 20 12.93 19.44 2.48
N ASN A 21 13.51 20.51 1.97
CA ASN A 21 14.31 21.44 2.79
C ASN A 21 13.50 22.61 3.37
N ASN A 22 12.42 23.03 2.71
CA ASN A 22 11.58 24.16 3.16
C ASN A 22 10.30 23.72 3.85
N GLY A 23 10.08 22.41 3.94
CA GLY A 23 9.08 21.78 4.78
C GLY A 23 7.61 21.96 4.42
N PRO A 24 7.19 22.21 3.13
CA PRO A 24 5.78 22.05 2.82
C PRO A 24 5.35 20.62 3.11
N LYS A 25 4.36 20.46 3.97
CA LYS A 25 3.80 19.18 4.37
C LYS A 25 2.79 18.68 3.35
N PRO A 26 2.44 17.40 3.36
CA PRO A 26 1.27 16.93 2.65
C PRO A 26 0.05 17.81 2.95
N GLY A 27 -0.67 18.20 1.89
CA GLY A 27 -1.78 19.14 1.97
C GLY A 27 -1.40 20.61 1.71
N ASP A 28 -0.14 21.00 1.89
CA ASP A 28 0.33 22.36 1.63
C ASP A 28 0.46 22.63 0.12
N MET A 29 0.27 23.89 -0.25
CA MET A 29 0.43 24.34 -1.61
C MET A 29 1.88 24.71 -1.92
N LEU A 30 2.38 24.31 -3.07
CA LEU A 30 3.64 24.81 -3.61
C LEU A 30 3.49 26.30 -3.99
N PRO A 31 4.59 27.07 -4.09
CA PRO A 31 4.56 28.42 -4.63
C PRO A 31 3.91 28.46 -6.01
N THR A 32 3.43 29.61 -6.43
CA THR A 32 2.82 29.79 -7.76
C THR A 32 3.81 29.42 -8.88
N GLU A 33 3.30 28.95 -10.03
CA GLU A 33 4.16 28.67 -11.20
C GLU A 33 5.07 29.86 -11.54
N GLN A 34 4.56 31.08 -11.44
CA GLN A 34 5.34 32.27 -11.70
C GLN A 34 6.50 32.41 -10.71
N ALA A 35 6.24 32.28 -9.42
CA ALA A 35 7.27 32.38 -8.38
C ALA A 35 8.32 31.26 -8.53
N MET A 36 7.91 30.05 -8.90
CA MET A 36 8.83 28.94 -9.16
C MET A 36 9.68 29.17 -10.42
N CYS A 37 9.10 29.71 -11.51
CA CYS A 37 9.83 30.07 -12.72
C CYS A 37 10.90 31.14 -12.43
N GLU A 38 10.53 32.18 -11.68
CA GLU A 38 11.44 33.25 -11.28
C GLU A 38 12.56 32.74 -10.39
N ARG A 39 12.22 31.92 -9.39
CA ARG A 39 13.19 31.36 -8.43
C ARG A 39 14.25 30.48 -9.07
N TRP A 40 13.87 29.64 -10.03
CA TRP A 40 14.78 28.67 -10.65
C TRP A 40 15.24 29.04 -12.07
N GLY A 41 14.80 30.20 -12.57
CA GLY A 41 15.22 30.70 -13.90
C GLY A 41 14.78 29.80 -15.06
N VAL A 42 13.61 29.17 -14.95
CA VAL A 42 13.08 28.23 -15.95
C VAL A 42 11.81 28.73 -16.63
N SER A 43 11.57 28.27 -17.84
CA SER A 43 10.33 28.56 -18.53
C SER A 43 9.13 27.82 -17.93
N ARG A 44 7.92 28.38 -18.10
CA ARG A 44 6.67 27.71 -17.68
C ARG A 44 6.52 26.31 -18.26
N ASN A 45 6.95 26.08 -19.49
CA ASN A 45 6.84 24.76 -20.10
C ASN A 45 7.74 23.74 -19.40
N VAL A 46 8.99 24.08 -19.09
CA VAL A 46 9.92 23.21 -18.36
C VAL A 46 9.40 22.92 -16.96
N LEU A 47 8.89 23.94 -16.25
CA LEU A 47 8.30 23.78 -14.93
C LEU A 47 7.10 22.84 -14.95
N ARG A 48 6.18 23.03 -15.89
CA ARG A 48 4.97 22.20 -16.01
C ARG A 48 5.30 20.75 -16.34
N GLU A 49 6.29 20.48 -17.17
CA GLU A 49 6.74 19.12 -17.43
C GLU A 49 7.34 18.45 -16.18
N ALA A 50 8.09 19.19 -15.37
CA ALA A 50 8.60 18.69 -14.09
C ALA A 50 7.45 18.39 -13.11
N ILE A 51 6.48 19.31 -12.98
CA ILE A 51 5.30 19.12 -12.12
C ILE A 51 4.46 17.93 -12.58
N LYS A 52 4.18 17.78 -13.88
CA LYS A 52 3.44 16.61 -14.41
C LYS A 52 4.12 15.30 -14.08
N SER A 53 5.44 15.24 -14.13
CA SER A 53 6.16 14.03 -13.76
C SER A 53 6.09 13.74 -12.27
N MET A 54 6.15 14.78 -11.43
CA MET A 54 5.94 14.62 -9.99
C MET A 54 4.50 14.20 -9.67
N GLU A 55 3.52 14.71 -10.41
CA GLU A 55 2.12 14.33 -10.28
C GLU A 55 1.89 12.87 -10.69
N LEU A 56 2.48 12.44 -11.81
CA LEU A 56 2.46 11.04 -12.23
C LEU A 56 3.03 10.10 -11.17
N MET A 57 4.11 10.53 -10.49
CA MET A 57 4.74 9.78 -9.40
C MET A 57 4.00 9.91 -8.05
N GLY A 58 2.86 10.62 -8.01
CA GLY A 58 2.06 10.79 -6.79
C GLY A 58 2.66 11.73 -5.74
N MET A 59 3.70 12.51 -6.09
CA MET A 59 4.37 13.44 -5.15
C MET A 59 3.60 14.74 -4.94
N VAL A 60 2.89 15.18 -5.99
CA VAL A 60 2.09 16.41 -5.98
C VAL A 60 0.78 16.18 -6.73
N GLN A 61 -0.15 17.11 -6.63
CA GLN A 61 -1.42 17.10 -7.35
C GLN A 61 -1.78 18.52 -7.82
N ALA A 62 -2.14 18.65 -9.09
CA ALA A 62 -2.71 19.88 -9.61
C ALA A 62 -4.12 20.12 -9.03
N CYS A 63 -4.33 21.28 -8.44
CA CYS A 63 -5.63 21.72 -7.92
C CYS A 63 -6.14 22.86 -8.80
N PRO A 64 -7.16 22.65 -9.66
CA PRO A 64 -7.66 23.68 -10.57
C PRO A 64 -7.98 24.99 -9.84
N GLY A 65 -7.46 26.11 -10.33
CA GLY A 65 -7.65 27.44 -9.74
C GLY A 65 -6.89 27.71 -8.43
N ARG A 66 -6.21 26.70 -7.86
CA ARG A 66 -5.50 26.83 -6.57
C ARG A 66 -3.99 26.63 -6.69
N GLY A 67 -3.51 25.93 -7.71
CA GLY A 67 -2.09 25.63 -7.92
C GLY A 67 -1.75 24.15 -7.74
N THR A 68 -0.57 23.88 -7.22
CA THR A 68 -0.05 22.50 -7.02
C THR A 68 0.08 22.20 -5.53
N GLN A 69 -0.50 21.10 -5.09
CA GLN A 69 -0.50 20.66 -3.69
C GLN A 69 0.48 19.49 -3.51
N VAL A 70 1.21 19.47 -2.39
CA VAL A 70 2.03 18.33 -1.98
C VAL A 70 1.13 17.21 -1.49
N LYS A 71 1.39 15.97 -1.93
CA LYS A 71 0.63 14.78 -1.52
C LYS A 71 1.32 14.03 -0.40
N ASP A 72 0.55 13.17 0.26
CA ASP A 72 1.07 12.18 1.19
C ASP A 72 1.97 11.17 0.47
N PHE A 73 2.87 10.57 1.24
CA PHE A 73 3.73 9.51 0.75
C PHE A 73 2.91 8.31 0.29
N ASN A 74 3.14 7.85 -0.94
CA ASN A 74 2.64 6.57 -1.43
C ASN A 74 3.62 5.93 -2.41
N LEU A 75 3.49 4.63 -2.58
CA LEU A 75 4.32 3.82 -3.49
C LEU A 75 3.56 3.33 -4.72
N ASP A 76 2.31 3.76 -4.93
CA ASP A 76 1.42 3.24 -5.96
C ASP A 76 2.05 3.32 -7.35
N PHE A 77 2.69 4.47 -7.70
CA PHE A 77 3.33 4.62 -8.99
C PHE A 77 4.38 3.54 -9.26
N ILE A 78 5.23 3.24 -8.25
CA ILE A 78 6.30 2.24 -8.38
C ILE A 78 5.69 0.86 -8.58
N PHE A 79 4.72 0.48 -7.76
CA PHE A 79 4.12 -0.85 -7.84
C PHE A 79 3.29 -1.01 -9.11
N GLN A 80 2.43 -0.07 -9.44
CA GLN A 80 1.53 -0.20 -10.60
C GLN A 80 2.21 -0.01 -11.94
N ASN A 81 3.23 0.84 -12.04
CA ASN A 81 3.81 1.21 -13.32
C ASN A 81 5.24 0.69 -13.54
N VAL A 82 5.94 0.28 -12.50
CA VAL A 82 7.34 -0.17 -12.62
C VAL A 82 7.44 -1.67 -12.34
N LEU A 83 6.95 -2.13 -11.19
CA LEU A 83 7.08 -3.54 -10.81
C LEU A 83 6.19 -4.46 -11.65
N PHE A 84 5.01 -3.98 -12.05
CA PHE A 84 4.06 -4.77 -12.84
C PHE A 84 4.10 -4.50 -14.35
N PHE A 85 4.98 -3.61 -14.79
CA PHE A 85 5.22 -3.44 -16.21
C PHE A 85 5.79 -4.75 -16.79
N ASN A 86 5.13 -5.31 -17.81
CA ASN A 86 5.44 -6.61 -18.41
C ASN A 86 5.12 -7.86 -17.55
N MET A 87 4.17 -7.79 -16.61
CA MET A 87 3.62 -9.01 -16.06
C MET A 87 2.85 -9.79 -17.14
N GLY A 88 3.13 -11.09 -17.20
CA GLY A 88 2.36 -12.05 -17.99
C GLY A 88 1.02 -12.40 -17.34
N ASP A 89 0.65 -13.69 -17.35
CA ASP A 89 -0.52 -14.15 -16.56
C ASP A 89 -0.22 -14.00 -15.07
N PRO A 90 -1.01 -13.20 -14.33
CA PRO A 90 -0.77 -12.98 -12.90
C PRO A 90 -0.81 -14.24 -12.05
N GLU A 91 -1.53 -15.29 -12.50
CA GLU A 91 -1.61 -16.55 -11.75
C GLU A 91 -0.30 -17.35 -11.80
N ASP A 92 0.43 -17.22 -12.88
CA ASP A 92 1.71 -17.91 -13.07
C ASP A 92 2.93 -17.02 -12.77
N ASP A 93 2.70 -15.73 -12.50
CA ASP A 93 3.80 -14.78 -12.29
C ASP A 93 4.46 -14.98 -10.91
N ALA A 94 5.73 -15.37 -10.93
CA ALA A 94 6.53 -15.54 -9.72
C ALA A 94 6.58 -14.26 -8.86
N ARG A 95 6.55 -13.07 -9.48
CA ARG A 95 6.57 -11.77 -8.76
C ARG A 95 5.34 -11.56 -7.88
N VAL A 96 4.17 -12.03 -8.32
CA VAL A 96 2.95 -11.98 -7.49
C VAL A 96 3.15 -12.84 -6.23
N ARG A 97 3.66 -14.06 -6.39
CA ARG A 97 3.97 -14.95 -5.24
C ARG A 97 4.99 -14.34 -4.29
N GLU A 98 6.06 -13.76 -4.84
CA GLU A 98 7.10 -13.08 -4.07
C GLU A 98 6.52 -11.88 -3.29
N MET A 99 5.61 -11.11 -3.88
CA MET A 99 4.94 -10.00 -3.19
C MET A 99 4.06 -10.46 -2.04
N PHE A 100 3.30 -11.54 -2.22
CA PHE A 100 2.55 -12.13 -1.11
C PHE A 100 3.48 -12.68 -0.03
N GLY A 101 4.66 -13.19 -0.40
CA GLY A 101 5.72 -13.55 0.54
C GLY A 101 6.20 -12.35 1.36
N ILE A 102 6.46 -11.21 0.71
CA ILE A 102 6.84 -9.96 1.37
C ILE A 102 5.72 -9.49 2.31
N ARG A 103 4.46 -9.51 1.87
CA ARG A 103 3.30 -9.17 2.71
C ARG A 103 3.27 -10.02 3.98
N LYS A 104 3.39 -11.36 3.83
CA LYS A 104 3.45 -12.30 4.96
C LYS A 104 4.55 -11.91 5.94
N MET A 105 5.77 -11.65 5.46
CA MET A 105 6.90 -11.28 6.31
C MET A 105 6.70 -9.94 7.03
N LEU A 106 6.12 -8.95 6.36
CA LEU A 106 5.78 -7.66 6.98
C LEU A 106 4.76 -7.84 8.09
N GLU A 107 3.66 -8.53 7.81
CA GLU A 107 2.57 -8.71 8.78
C GLU A 107 3.00 -9.54 9.99
N LEU A 108 3.68 -10.66 9.79
CA LEU A 108 4.21 -11.46 10.89
C LEU A 108 5.31 -10.73 11.66
N GLY A 109 6.16 -9.96 10.98
CA GLY A 109 7.21 -9.16 11.62
C GLY A 109 6.67 -8.04 12.51
N TYR A 110 5.58 -7.40 12.10
CA TYR A 110 4.95 -6.31 12.85
C TYR A 110 3.82 -6.74 13.79
N MET A 111 3.36 -8.01 13.76
CA MET A 111 2.21 -8.49 14.53
C MET A 111 2.32 -8.21 16.04
N ARG A 112 3.52 -8.30 16.61
CA ARG A 112 3.74 -8.04 18.04
C ARG A 112 3.54 -6.57 18.41
N GLN A 113 4.03 -5.67 17.55
CA GLN A 113 3.83 -4.23 17.73
C GLN A 113 2.35 -3.87 17.54
N ALA A 114 1.68 -4.44 16.52
CA ALA A 114 0.27 -4.25 16.26
C ALA A 114 -0.57 -4.69 17.47
N PHE A 115 -0.37 -5.91 17.97
CA PHE A 115 -1.08 -6.42 19.15
C PHE A 115 -1.01 -5.47 20.37
N LYS A 116 0.15 -4.83 20.57
CA LYS A 116 0.34 -3.90 21.70
C LYS A 116 -0.26 -2.52 21.45
N ALA A 117 -0.42 -2.12 20.21
CA ALA A 117 -0.89 -0.79 19.82
C ALA A 117 -2.41 -0.71 19.68
N LEU A 118 -3.07 -1.86 19.46
CA LEU A 118 -4.53 -1.92 19.29
C LEU A 118 -5.27 -1.51 20.57
N SER A 119 -6.19 -0.58 20.41
CA SER A 119 -7.18 -0.22 21.44
C SER A 119 -8.41 -1.13 21.38
N GLY A 120 -9.26 -1.06 22.39
CA GLY A 120 -10.56 -1.76 22.36
C GLY A 120 -11.46 -1.33 21.19
N GLU A 121 -11.39 -0.06 20.78
CA GLU A 121 -12.12 0.46 19.63
C GLU A 121 -11.57 -0.13 18.32
N ASP A 122 -10.25 -0.25 18.18
CA ASP A 122 -9.62 -0.88 17.02
C ASP A 122 -10.03 -2.35 16.92
N ILE A 123 -10.04 -3.10 18.03
CA ILE A 123 -10.46 -4.51 18.06
C ILE A 123 -11.93 -4.64 17.67
N ALA A 124 -12.81 -3.79 18.19
CA ALA A 124 -14.21 -3.76 17.80
C ALA A 124 -14.40 -3.46 16.30
N TYR A 125 -13.58 -2.56 15.74
CA TYR A 125 -13.55 -2.29 14.31
C TYR A 125 -13.08 -3.50 13.51
N MET A 126 -12.05 -4.21 13.97
CA MET A 126 -11.57 -5.45 13.34
C MET A 126 -12.64 -6.56 13.38
N ARG A 127 -13.43 -6.67 14.42
CA ARG A 127 -14.58 -7.57 14.49
C ARG A 127 -15.60 -7.26 13.38
N LYS A 128 -15.88 -5.98 13.16
CA LYS A 128 -16.73 -5.55 12.05
C LYS A 128 -16.13 -5.93 10.69
N CYS A 129 -14.81 -5.72 10.49
CA CYS A 129 -14.15 -6.08 9.25
C CYS A 129 -14.21 -7.59 8.97
N ALA A 130 -14.02 -8.44 10.00
CA ALA A 130 -14.18 -9.89 9.87
C ALA A 130 -15.61 -10.28 9.48
N GLY A 131 -16.64 -9.60 10.03
CA GLY A 131 -18.03 -9.76 9.61
C GLY A 131 -18.25 -9.38 8.14
N ASN A 132 -17.66 -8.28 7.69
CA ASN A 132 -17.74 -7.84 6.29
C ASN A 132 -17.10 -8.86 5.33
N ILE A 133 -16.01 -9.53 5.73
CA ILE A 133 -15.39 -10.61 4.94
C ILE A 133 -16.39 -11.76 4.77
N ARG A 134 -17.04 -12.18 5.84
CA ARG A 134 -18.06 -13.23 5.80
C ARG A 134 -19.23 -12.84 4.92
N GLU A 135 -19.80 -11.66 5.12
CA GLU A 135 -20.94 -11.16 4.34
C GLU A 135 -20.61 -11.04 2.85
N SER A 136 -19.42 -10.51 2.52
CA SER A 136 -18.98 -10.40 1.12
C SER A 136 -18.83 -11.78 0.49
N TRP A 137 -18.26 -12.75 1.22
CA TRP A 137 -18.14 -14.12 0.76
C TRP A 137 -19.52 -14.77 0.50
N GLU A 138 -20.44 -14.64 1.43
CA GLU A 138 -21.79 -15.22 1.30
C GLU A 138 -22.57 -14.62 0.13
N ASN A 139 -22.42 -13.31 -0.11
CA ASN A 139 -23.18 -12.59 -1.16
C ASN A 139 -22.57 -12.74 -2.56
N THR A 140 -21.24 -12.74 -2.68
CA THR A 140 -20.55 -12.61 -3.98
C THR A 140 -19.57 -13.73 -4.27
N GLY A 141 -19.16 -14.50 -3.25
CA GLY A 141 -18.08 -15.48 -3.34
C GLY A 141 -16.68 -14.82 -3.45
N ALA A 142 -16.58 -13.50 -3.16
CA ALA A 142 -15.35 -12.72 -3.19
C ALA A 142 -15.29 -11.77 -1.99
N PHE A 143 -14.10 -11.42 -1.48
CA PHE A 143 -13.93 -10.55 -0.31
C PHE A 143 -12.63 -9.71 -0.29
N SER A 144 -11.95 -9.54 -1.43
CA SER A 144 -10.63 -8.89 -1.51
C SER A 144 -10.58 -7.51 -0.83
N GLU A 145 -11.56 -6.67 -1.06
CA GLU A 145 -11.60 -5.34 -0.44
C GLU A 145 -11.85 -5.41 1.07
N ALA A 146 -12.70 -6.33 1.52
CA ALA A 146 -12.94 -6.54 2.95
C ALA A 146 -11.71 -7.17 3.63
N ASP A 147 -11.00 -8.07 2.95
CA ASP A 147 -9.73 -8.66 3.38
C ASP A 147 -8.65 -7.58 3.54
N ARG A 148 -8.52 -6.70 2.52
CA ARG A 148 -7.63 -5.54 2.59
C ARG A 148 -7.91 -4.67 3.80
N GLU A 149 -9.16 -4.27 3.98
CA GLU A 149 -9.55 -3.38 5.09
C GLU A 149 -9.25 -4.01 6.45
N PHE A 150 -9.46 -5.32 6.60
CA PHE A 150 -9.12 -6.05 7.81
C PHE A 150 -7.62 -5.95 8.12
N HIS A 151 -6.77 -6.27 7.14
CA HIS A 151 -5.33 -6.26 7.32
C HIS A 151 -4.79 -4.83 7.52
N MET A 152 -5.32 -3.85 6.80
CA MET A 152 -4.96 -2.45 7.01
C MET A 152 -5.36 -1.96 8.41
N ALA A 153 -6.54 -2.36 8.92
CA ALA A 153 -7.00 -2.00 10.26
C ALA A 153 -6.08 -2.54 11.36
N LEU A 154 -5.52 -3.74 11.19
CA LEU A 154 -4.60 -4.36 12.14
C LEU A 154 -3.32 -3.52 12.34
N PHE A 155 -2.80 -2.89 11.29
CA PHE A 155 -1.52 -2.16 11.35
C PHE A 155 -1.65 -0.64 11.43
N ARG A 156 -2.85 -0.09 11.19
CA ARG A 156 -3.13 1.37 11.26
C ARG A 156 -2.70 2.01 12.60
N PRO A 157 -2.91 1.37 13.78
CA PRO A 157 -2.50 1.95 15.06
C PRO A 157 -1.00 2.15 15.22
N LEU A 158 -0.16 1.49 14.41
CA LEU A 158 1.29 1.68 14.42
C LEU A 158 1.71 3.06 13.91
N LYS A 159 0.86 3.76 13.15
CA LYS A 159 1.15 5.06 12.53
C LYS A 159 2.46 5.07 11.72
N ASN A 160 2.79 3.92 11.13
CA ASN A 160 3.96 3.75 10.27
C ASN A 160 3.54 3.97 8.80
N GLU A 161 3.75 5.19 8.30
CA GLU A 161 3.33 5.59 6.95
C GLU A 161 4.00 4.75 5.85
N VAL A 162 5.26 4.36 6.04
CA VAL A 162 5.98 3.52 5.08
C VAL A 162 5.39 2.12 5.02
N LEU A 163 5.13 1.51 6.18
CA LEU A 163 4.48 0.19 6.25
C LEU A 163 3.09 0.23 5.60
N ASN A 164 2.28 1.23 5.95
CA ASN A 164 0.94 1.38 5.40
C ASN A 164 0.98 1.55 3.87
N SER A 165 1.90 2.37 3.35
CA SER A 165 2.04 2.57 1.91
C SER A 165 2.53 1.32 1.18
N LEU A 166 3.44 0.54 1.78
CA LEU A 166 3.86 -0.76 1.24
C LEU A 166 2.70 -1.76 1.20
N MET A 167 1.94 -1.85 2.28
CA MET A 167 0.78 -2.74 2.35
C MET A 167 -0.28 -2.35 1.31
N GLU A 168 -0.64 -1.06 1.21
CA GLU A 168 -1.58 -0.56 0.19
C GLU A 168 -1.10 -0.87 -1.23
N ALA A 169 0.17 -0.67 -1.50
CA ALA A 169 0.74 -0.96 -2.82
C ALA A 169 0.66 -2.45 -3.16
N ILE A 170 0.94 -3.35 -2.21
CA ILE A 170 0.81 -4.80 -2.39
C ILE A 170 -0.67 -5.16 -2.65
N TRP A 171 -1.61 -4.59 -1.89
CA TRP A 171 -3.03 -4.80 -2.09
C TRP A 171 -3.58 -4.22 -3.41
N SER A 172 -2.96 -3.15 -3.94
CA SER A 172 -3.35 -2.59 -5.23
C SER A 172 -3.13 -3.57 -6.39
N VAL A 173 -2.17 -4.47 -6.25
CA VAL A 173 -1.90 -5.54 -7.20
C VAL A 173 -3.04 -6.56 -7.22
N ASP A 174 -3.44 -7.04 -6.05
CA ASP A 174 -4.55 -7.99 -5.91
C ASP A 174 -5.82 -7.46 -6.61
N ARG A 175 -6.12 -6.17 -6.44
CA ARG A 175 -7.23 -5.48 -7.11
C ARG A 175 -7.03 -5.35 -8.63
N GLY A 176 -5.84 -4.96 -9.05
CA GLY A 176 -5.52 -4.71 -10.46
C GLY A 176 -5.63 -5.97 -11.33
N PHE A 177 -5.34 -7.12 -10.77
CA PHE A 177 -5.34 -8.40 -11.47
C PHE A 177 -6.54 -9.29 -11.15
N GLN A 178 -7.47 -8.85 -10.27
CA GLN A 178 -8.62 -9.64 -9.85
C GLN A 178 -8.22 -11.08 -9.45
N LEU A 179 -7.14 -11.19 -8.66
CA LEU A 179 -6.56 -12.47 -8.23
C LEU A 179 -7.52 -13.30 -7.34
N GLU A 180 -8.64 -12.72 -6.96
CA GLU A 180 -9.74 -13.43 -6.33
C GLU A 180 -10.46 -14.32 -7.34
N ARG A 181 -10.00 -15.53 -7.47
CA ARG A 181 -10.80 -16.57 -8.13
C ARG A 181 -11.47 -17.45 -7.09
N LYS A 182 -12.66 -17.92 -7.45
CA LYS A 182 -13.48 -18.85 -6.68
C LYS A 182 -12.66 -20.08 -6.28
N SER A 183 -11.93 -19.98 -5.19
CA SER A 183 -11.18 -21.10 -4.61
C SER A 183 -12.03 -21.73 -3.50
N PRO A 184 -12.19 -23.06 -3.46
CA PRO A 184 -12.88 -23.73 -2.34
C PRO A 184 -12.21 -23.45 -0.98
N HIS A 185 -10.96 -23.01 -0.98
CA HIS A 185 -10.23 -22.64 0.24
C HIS A 185 -10.61 -21.27 0.83
N LEU A 186 -11.37 -20.45 0.10
CA LEU A 186 -11.78 -19.10 0.55
C LEU A 186 -12.75 -19.15 1.75
N ALA A 187 -13.66 -20.12 1.81
CA ALA A 187 -14.53 -20.31 2.99
C ALA A 187 -13.72 -20.55 4.28
N TYR A 188 -12.60 -21.29 4.17
CA TYR A 188 -11.68 -21.49 5.29
C TYR A 188 -10.90 -20.23 5.66
N SER A 189 -10.70 -19.30 4.71
CA SER A 189 -10.10 -18.00 4.99
C SER A 189 -10.96 -17.12 5.90
N VAL A 190 -12.28 -17.15 5.77
CA VAL A 190 -13.20 -16.40 6.64
C VAL A 190 -13.01 -16.77 8.11
N THR A 191 -12.96 -18.06 8.43
CA THR A 191 -12.79 -18.55 9.81
C THR A 191 -11.44 -18.18 10.41
N LYS A 192 -10.41 -18.00 9.59
CA LYS A 192 -9.08 -17.58 10.05
C LYS A 192 -9.06 -16.14 10.51
N HIS A 193 -9.76 -15.24 9.81
CA HIS A 193 -9.88 -13.84 10.24
C HIS A 193 -10.62 -13.73 11.57
N GLU A 194 -11.67 -14.53 11.76
CA GLU A 194 -12.40 -14.59 13.03
C GLU A 194 -11.51 -15.06 14.18
N ALA A 195 -10.70 -16.11 13.95
CA ALA A 195 -9.77 -16.60 14.95
C ALA A 195 -8.73 -15.55 15.39
N ILE A 196 -8.28 -14.70 14.45
CA ILE A 196 -7.40 -13.57 14.77
C ILE A 196 -8.10 -12.60 15.72
N VAL A 197 -9.36 -12.21 15.42
CA VAL A 197 -10.12 -11.28 16.25
C VAL A 197 -10.47 -11.87 17.59
N ASP A 198 -10.86 -13.16 17.64
CA ASP A 198 -11.17 -13.86 18.88
C ASP A 198 -9.97 -13.79 19.85
N ALA A 199 -8.77 -14.02 19.36
CA ALA A 199 -7.55 -13.94 20.15
C ALA A 199 -7.25 -12.49 20.63
N LEU A 200 -7.53 -11.48 19.80
CA LEU A 200 -7.38 -10.07 20.16
C LEU A 200 -8.37 -9.65 21.26
N GLU A 201 -9.63 -10.07 21.17
CA GLU A 201 -10.68 -9.79 22.18
C GLU A 201 -10.36 -10.38 23.54
N HIS A 202 -9.70 -11.57 23.57
CA HIS A 202 -9.24 -12.22 24.79
C HIS A 202 -7.87 -11.72 25.27
N TYR A 203 -7.24 -10.78 24.55
CA TYR A 203 -5.89 -10.29 24.84
C TYR A 203 -4.83 -11.39 24.93
N ASP A 204 -5.03 -12.49 24.18
CA ASP A 204 -4.12 -13.64 24.14
C ASP A 204 -3.14 -13.51 22.96
N TYR A 205 -1.94 -13.00 23.24
CA TYR A 205 -0.91 -12.85 22.21
C TYR A 205 -0.47 -14.21 21.60
N ARG A 206 -0.47 -15.27 22.38
CA ARG A 206 -0.05 -16.60 21.88
C ARG A 206 -1.06 -17.13 20.87
N ALA A 207 -2.34 -17.07 21.22
CA ALA A 207 -3.42 -17.45 20.31
C ALA A 207 -3.43 -16.54 19.06
N PHE A 208 -3.23 -15.22 19.24
CA PHE A 208 -3.12 -14.28 18.12
C PHE A 208 -1.97 -14.63 17.17
N ALA A 209 -0.77 -14.88 17.69
CA ALA A 209 0.38 -15.24 16.85
C ALA A 209 0.12 -16.55 16.09
N GLN A 210 -0.44 -17.56 16.75
CA GLN A 210 -0.81 -18.83 16.09
C GLN A 210 -1.87 -18.63 14.99
N ALA A 211 -2.89 -17.77 15.25
CA ALA A 211 -3.92 -17.45 14.26
C ALA A 211 -3.33 -16.71 13.04
N MET A 212 -2.43 -15.75 13.27
CA MET A 212 -1.71 -15.06 12.19
C MET A 212 -0.85 -16.00 11.35
N GLU A 213 -0.07 -16.88 11.97
CA GLU A 213 0.72 -17.90 11.26
C GLU A 213 -0.17 -18.85 10.46
N ALA A 214 -1.26 -19.33 11.06
CA ALA A 214 -2.24 -20.20 10.40
C ALA A 214 -2.93 -19.48 9.22
N HIS A 215 -3.20 -18.18 9.33
CA HIS A 215 -3.75 -17.38 8.24
C HIS A 215 -2.85 -17.43 7.00
N PHE A 216 -1.52 -17.31 7.18
CA PHE A 216 -0.54 -17.30 6.12
C PHE A 216 -0.02 -18.68 5.71
N SER A 217 -0.48 -19.76 6.30
CA SER A 217 -0.03 -21.12 6.01
C SER A 217 -0.78 -21.85 4.89
N SER A 218 -1.65 -21.16 4.12
CA SER A 218 -2.47 -21.80 3.09
C SER A 218 -2.74 -20.89 1.90
N GLY A 219 -3.14 -21.48 0.78
CA GLY A 219 -3.57 -20.78 -0.43
C GLY A 219 -2.43 -20.02 -1.11
N LYS A 220 -2.70 -18.78 -1.49
CA LYS A 220 -1.78 -17.90 -2.22
C LYS A 220 -0.46 -17.57 -1.49
N TYR A 221 -0.35 -17.90 -0.21
CA TYR A 221 0.85 -17.67 0.61
C TYR A 221 1.79 -18.85 0.70
N LEU A 222 1.40 -20.01 0.16
CA LEU A 222 2.32 -21.13 0.04
C LEU A 222 3.33 -20.81 -1.06
N MET A 223 4.51 -20.34 -0.66
CA MET A 223 5.67 -20.40 -1.54
C MET A 223 5.90 -21.87 -1.84
N SER A 224 6.09 -22.24 -3.12
CA SER A 224 6.52 -23.59 -3.47
C SER A 224 7.70 -23.96 -2.58
N ASP A 225 7.64 -25.10 -1.93
CA ASP A 225 8.63 -25.66 -0.99
C ASP A 225 10.00 -25.96 -1.66
N SER A 226 10.58 -24.98 -2.35
CA SER A 226 11.91 -25.07 -2.94
C SER A 226 13.02 -24.51 -2.05
N TYR A 227 12.73 -24.21 -0.79
CA TYR A 227 13.73 -24.02 0.26
C TYR A 227 13.64 -25.21 1.21
N GLU A 228 14.01 -26.38 0.69
CA GLU A 228 14.41 -27.48 1.53
C GLU A 228 15.66 -27.07 2.32
N GLU A 229 15.51 -27.16 3.64
CA GLU A 229 16.53 -27.39 4.67
C GLU A 229 17.92 -26.78 4.45
N PHE A 230 18.21 -25.72 5.22
CA PHE A 230 19.54 -25.46 5.74
C PHE A 230 19.53 -25.52 7.28
#